data_48b47900173ebc4f6039a12b3bd13e2b
#
_entry.id   48b47900173ebc4f6039a12b3bd13e2b
#
_cell.length_a   1.000
_cell.length_b   1.000
_cell.length_c   1.000
_cell.angle_alpha   90.00
_cell.angle_beta   90.00
_cell.angle_gamma   90.00
#
_symmetry.space_group_name_H-M   'P 1'
#
loop_
_entity.id
_entity.type
_entity.pdbx_description
1 polymer ?
#
loop_
_entity_poly.entity_id
_entity_poly.type
_entity_poly.pdbx_seq_one_letter_code
_entity_poly.pdbx_strand_id
1 'polypeptide(L)' 'MAATSDEWASIAKRHLKAEMVRSGVRFAELAKRLTDMGLPETEASVQIKVNRGSFPAWFFFAAMKALGVNTIRLHEPD' A
#
# COMPACT_ATOMS: atom_id res chain seq x y z
N MET A 1 -21.08 -7.55 11.91
CA MET A 1 -20.18 -8.69 12.13
C MET A 1 -18.77 -8.19 12.32
N ALA A 2 -18.08 -8.67 13.34
CA ALA A 2 -16.73 -8.20 13.63
C ALA A 2 -15.71 -8.91 12.74
N ALA A 3 -14.81 -8.17 12.13
CA ALA A 3 -13.73 -8.72 11.34
C ALA A 3 -12.50 -8.90 12.23
N THR A 4 -11.70 -9.91 11.95
CA THR A 4 -10.44 -10.16 12.64
C THR A 4 -9.36 -9.19 12.14
N SER A 5 -8.25 -9.11 12.88
CA SER A 5 -7.10 -8.32 12.42
C SER A 5 -6.58 -8.84 11.08
N ASP A 6 -6.63 -10.16 10.85
CA ASP A 6 -6.20 -10.72 9.57
C ASP A 6 -7.11 -10.29 8.42
N GLU A 7 -8.41 -10.19 8.69
CA GLU A 7 -9.36 -9.71 7.68
C GLU A 7 -9.12 -8.24 7.37
N TRP A 8 -8.85 -7.41 8.38
CA TRP A 8 -8.53 -6.01 8.17
C TRP A 8 -7.19 -5.84 7.44
N ALA A 9 -6.20 -6.68 7.73
CA ALA A 9 -4.93 -6.66 6.99
C ALA A 9 -5.17 -7.01 5.51
N SER A 10 -6.04 -7.97 5.24
CA SER A 10 -6.40 -8.33 3.87
C SER A 10 -7.08 -7.16 3.15
N ILE A 11 -7.95 -6.42 3.84
CA ILE A 11 -8.62 -5.25 3.28
C ILE A 11 -7.57 -4.17 2.95
N ALA A 12 -6.64 -3.90 3.88
CA ALA A 12 -5.58 -2.91 3.66
C ALA A 12 -4.72 -3.27 2.46
N LYS A 13 -4.35 -4.54 2.35
CA LYS A 13 -3.57 -5.03 1.21
C LYS A 13 -4.33 -4.81 -0.11
N ARG A 14 -5.62 -5.15 -0.14
CA ARG A 14 -6.41 -5.00 -1.36
C ARG A 14 -6.56 -3.54 -1.77
N HIS A 15 -6.74 -2.64 -0.79
CA HIS A 15 -6.78 -1.20 -1.09
C HIS A 15 -5.50 -0.72 -1.75
N LEU A 16 -4.36 -1.08 -1.17
CA LEU A 16 -3.08 -0.63 -1.69
C LEU A 16 -2.80 -1.23 -3.07
N LYS A 17 -3.05 -2.52 -3.25
CA LYS A 17 -2.86 -3.16 -4.55
C LYS A 17 -3.79 -2.60 -5.62
N ALA A 18 -5.03 -2.29 -5.27
CA ALA A 18 -5.97 -1.68 -6.20
C ALA A 18 -5.47 -0.32 -6.69
N GLU A 19 -4.93 0.50 -5.78
CA GLU A 19 -4.39 1.79 -6.17
C GLU A 19 -3.13 1.65 -7.02
N MET A 20 -2.30 0.65 -6.74
CA MET A 20 -1.14 0.37 -7.58
C MET A 20 -1.57 0.03 -9.01
N VAL A 21 -2.60 -0.81 -9.15
CA VAL A 21 -3.13 -1.17 -10.47
C VAL A 21 -3.68 0.06 -11.19
N ARG A 22 -4.50 0.87 -10.50
CA ARG A 22 -5.08 2.08 -11.09
C ARG A 22 -4.01 3.06 -11.55
N SER A 23 -2.92 3.16 -10.79
CA SER A 23 -1.82 4.08 -11.10
C SER A 23 -0.84 3.51 -12.11
N GLY A 24 -0.93 2.22 -12.42
CA GLY A 24 0.05 1.55 -13.29
C GLY A 24 1.42 1.44 -12.65
N VAL A 25 1.51 1.39 -11.32
CA VAL A 25 2.77 1.39 -10.58
C VAL A 25 2.97 0.00 -9.96
N ARG A 26 4.11 -0.60 -10.26
CA ARG A 26 4.50 -1.89 -9.69
C ARG A 26 5.40 -1.69 -8.48
N PHE A 27 5.75 -2.80 -7.82
CA PHE A 27 6.55 -2.74 -6.60
C PHE A 27 7.88 -2.02 -6.78
N ALA A 28 8.58 -2.27 -7.89
CA ALA A 28 9.87 -1.63 -8.14
C ALA A 28 9.75 -0.11 -8.24
N GLU A 29 8.74 0.37 -8.95
CA GLU A 29 8.51 1.81 -9.11
C GLU A 29 8.05 2.44 -7.79
N LEU A 30 7.18 1.74 -7.04
CA LEU A 30 6.75 2.22 -5.73
C LEU A 30 7.94 2.35 -4.78
N ALA A 31 8.84 1.35 -4.78
CA ALA A 31 10.05 1.40 -3.96
C ALA A 31 10.91 2.60 -4.33
N LYS A 32 11.06 2.87 -5.62
CA LYS A 32 11.83 4.02 -6.10
C LYS A 32 11.21 5.33 -5.62
N ARG A 33 9.90 5.47 -5.74
CA ARG A 33 9.21 6.69 -5.31
C ARG A 33 9.31 6.92 -3.82
N LEU A 34 9.18 5.85 -3.01
CA LEU A 34 9.34 5.94 -1.57
C LEU A 34 10.77 6.34 -1.20
N THR A 35 11.75 5.73 -1.85
CA THR A 35 13.16 6.07 -1.63
C THR A 35 13.41 7.54 -1.95
N ASP A 36 12.85 8.04 -3.05
CA ASP A 36 12.97 9.43 -3.44
C ASP A 36 12.32 10.38 -2.43
N MET A 37 11.33 9.89 -1.67
CA MET A 37 10.69 10.65 -0.59
C MET A 37 11.48 10.61 0.72
N GLY A 38 12.62 9.93 0.74
CA GLY A 38 13.42 9.78 1.95
C GLY A 38 13.09 8.55 2.78
N LEU A 39 12.32 7.61 2.21
CA LEU A 39 11.94 6.37 2.87
C LEU A 39 12.58 5.20 2.13
N PRO A 40 13.80 4.78 2.48
CA PRO A 40 14.52 3.76 1.73
C PRO A 40 13.76 2.43 1.68
N GLU A 41 13.49 1.96 0.46
CA GLU A 41 12.80 0.70 0.23
C GLU A 41 13.42 0.03 -0.99
N THR A 42 13.33 -1.29 -1.03
CA THR A 42 13.64 -2.08 -2.21
C THR A 42 12.36 -2.69 -2.75
N GLU A 43 12.41 -3.20 -3.98
CA GLU A 43 11.28 -3.92 -4.54
C GLU A 43 10.84 -5.05 -3.61
N ALA A 44 11.79 -5.82 -3.10
CA ALA A 44 11.49 -6.95 -2.22
C ALA A 44 10.87 -6.48 -0.89
N SER A 45 11.38 -5.41 -0.28
CA SER A 45 10.84 -4.94 0.99
C SER A 45 9.41 -4.41 0.84
N VAL A 46 9.13 -3.70 -0.24
CA VAL A 46 7.78 -3.21 -0.53
C VAL A 46 6.84 -4.39 -0.78
N GLN A 47 7.27 -5.36 -1.58
CA GLN A 47 6.46 -6.53 -1.89
C GLN A 47 6.07 -7.29 -0.63
N ILE A 48 7.02 -7.48 0.29
CA ILE A 48 6.76 -8.16 1.55
C ILE A 48 5.76 -7.38 2.40
N LYS A 49 5.98 -6.06 2.55
CA LYS A 49 5.08 -5.22 3.35
C LYS A 49 3.67 -5.22 2.80
N VAL A 50 3.52 -5.00 1.50
CA VAL A 50 2.19 -4.93 0.87
C VAL A 50 1.49 -6.29 0.98
N ASN A 51 2.19 -7.38 0.70
CA ASN A 51 1.58 -8.71 0.71
C ASN A 51 1.16 -9.16 2.10
N ARG A 52 1.82 -8.67 3.15
CA ARG A 52 1.40 -8.94 4.52
C ARG A 52 0.15 -8.17 4.91
N GLY A 53 0.00 -6.95 4.40
CA GLY A 53 -1.12 -6.09 4.76
C GLY A 53 -1.07 -5.57 6.19
N SER A 54 0.02 -5.84 6.93
CA SER A 54 0.19 -5.44 8.32
C SER A 54 1.29 -4.41 8.47
N PHE A 55 1.38 -3.50 7.54
CA PHE A 55 2.35 -2.42 7.55
C PHE A 55 1.90 -1.29 8.50
N PRO A 56 2.86 -0.47 8.98
CA PRO A 56 2.47 0.65 9.84
C PRO A 56 1.68 1.70 9.06
N ALA A 57 0.88 2.47 9.79
CA ALA A 57 0.02 3.48 9.17
C ALA A 57 0.81 4.48 8.32
N TRP A 58 2.00 4.89 8.79
CA TRP A 58 2.81 5.84 8.02
C TRP A 58 3.20 5.30 6.65
N PHE A 59 3.46 3.99 6.57
CA PHE A 59 3.80 3.36 5.29
C PHE A 59 2.63 3.46 4.32
N PHE A 60 1.41 3.18 4.81
CA PHE A 60 0.22 3.26 3.99
C PHE A 60 0.02 4.67 3.42
N PHE A 61 0.13 5.69 4.28
CA PHE A 61 -0.02 7.07 3.83
C PHE A 61 1.08 7.48 2.86
N ALA A 62 2.32 7.10 3.15
CA ALA A 62 3.44 7.41 2.25
C ALA A 62 3.27 6.74 0.89
N ALA A 63 2.85 5.47 0.89
CA ALA A 63 2.60 4.74 -0.35
C ALA A 63 1.48 5.37 -1.16
N MET A 64 0.38 5.75 -0.52
CA MET A 64 -0.72 6.43 -1.21
C MET A 64 -0.26 7.75 -1.82
N LYS A 65 0.53 8.53 -1.08
CA LYS A 65 1.09 9.77 -1.61
C LYS A 65 1.99 9.50 -2.82
N ALA A 66 2.82 8.47 -2.72
CA ALA A 66 3.71 8.09 -3.83
C ALA A 66 2.92 7.69 -5.07
N LEU A 67 1.73 7.12 -4.90
CA LEU A 67 0.86 6.72 -6.00
C LEU A 67 0.00 7.88 -6.53
N GLY A 68 0.08 9.05 -5.91
CA GLY A 68 -0.73 10.21 -6.31
C GLY A 68 -2.16 10.17 -5.81
N VAL A 69 -2.43 9.36 -4.79
CA VAL A 69 -3.78 9.21 -4.23
C VAL A 69 -4.00 10.25 -3.16
N ASN A 70 -5.02 11.07 -3.31
CA ASN A 70 -5.34 12.13 -2.35
C ASN A 70 -6.56 11.81 -1.49
N THR A 71 -7.35 10.82 -1.87
CA THR A 71 -8.59 10.47 -1.17
C THR A 71 -8.65 8.97 -1.00
N ILE A 72 -8.93 8.52 0.22
CA ILE A 72 -9.04 7.10 0.54
C ILE A 72 -10.47 6.82 0.97
N ARG A 73 -11.08 5.81 0.35
CA ARG A 73 -12.41 5.34 0.73
C ARG A 73 -12.27 4.09 1.57
N LEU A 74 -13.08 3.97 2.61
CA LEU A 74 -12.97 2.88 3.57
C LEU A 74 -13.79 1.63 3.21
N HIS A 75 -14.48 1.63 2.07
CA HIS A 75 -15.15 0.42 1.62
C HIS A 75 -14.14 -0.49 0.88
N GLU A 76 -14.46 -1.78 0.79
CA GLU A 76 -13.57 -2.71 0.13
C GLU A 76 -13.42 -2.39 -1.34
N PRO A 77 -12.20 -2.47 -1.89
CA PRO A 77 -11.99 -2.31 -3.33
C PRO A 77 -12.55 -3.50 -4.09
N ASP A 78 -13.02 -3.26 -5.28
CA ASP A 78 -13.52 -4.29 -6.17
C ASP A 78 -12.40 -5.18 -6.73
#